data_42234fad9f023f9e1a0fddac680cafa0
#
_entry.id   42234fad9f023f9e1a0fddac680cafa0
#
_cell.length_a   1.000
_cell.length_b   1.000
_cell.length_c   1.000
_cell.angle_alpha   90.00
_cell.angle_beta   90.00
_cell.angle_gamma   90.00
#
_symmetry.space_group_name_H-M   'P 1'
#
loop_
_entity.id
_entity.type
_entity.pdbx_description
1 polymer ?
#
loop_
_entity_poly.entity_id
_entity_poly.type
_entity_poly.pdbx_seq_one_letter_code
_entity_poly.pdbx_strand_id
1 'polypeptide(L)'
;MSNTLRILVLTSLVTFALSMPVSTLAADLKVGYVQVDKILQDAPQTAESGKKLEREFSPRSQELDRMSKQIKDLEAVLDKDGLTISEVDRRTKERDVQNIKIEFQRKQRELREDINLRKNEELGSLQDRINKAVQSVSEAEGYDLVVYSGVAYASKKIDITDKVLKLLGKK
;
A
#
# COMPACT_ATOMS: atom_id res chain seq x y z
N MET A 1 32.57 3.26 80.54
CA MET A 1 32.20 3.60 79.14
C MET A 1 30.69 3.72 79.15
N SER A 2 30.20 4.91 78.97
CA SER A 2 28.84 5.33 79.22
C SER A 2 27.84 4.77 78.18
N ASN A 3 26.66 4.41 78.62
CA ASN A 3 25.56 3.92 77.76
C ASN A 3 25.22 4.85 76.59
N THR A 4 25.59 6.12 76.69
CA THR A 4 25.45 7.15 75.65
C THR A 4 26.28 6.85 74.40
N LEU A 5 27.50 6.27 74.56
CA LEU A 5 28.39 5.94 73.49
C LEU A 5 27.87 4.71 72.71
N ARG A 6 27.19 3.78 73.32
CA ARG A 6 26.58 2.61 72.67
C ARG A 6 25.34 2.96 71.84
N ILE A 7 24.55 3.93 72.32
CA ILE A 7 23.37 4.44 71.58
C ILE A 7 23.78 5.22 70.37
N LEU A 8 24.85 6.03 70.39
CA LEU A 8 25.36 6.78 69.25
C LEU A 8 25.94 5.88 68.15
N VAL A 9 26.54 4.71 68.53
CA VAL A 9 27.09 3.77 67.54
C VAL A 9 25.96 2.97 66.83
N LEU A 10 24.89 2.64 67.59
CA LEU A 10 23.72 1.92 67.03
C LEU A 10 22.86 2.81 66.09
N THR A 11 22.73 4.11 66.39
CA THR A 11 21.99 5.02 65.52
C THR A 11 22.74 5.35 64.21
N SER A 12 24.09 5.32 64.21
CA SER A 12 24.91 5.54 62.98
C SER A 12 24.85 4.34 62.02
N LEU A 13 24.59 3.11 62.51
CA LEU A 13 24.54 1.91 61.67
C LEU A 13 23.20 1.75 60.95
N VAL A 14 22.12 2.31 61.47
CA VAL A 14 20.78 2.21 60.88
C VAL A 14 20.58 3.21 59.72
N THR A 15 21.28 4.35 59.76
CA THR A 15 21.15 5.38 58.69
C THR A 15 21.94 5.05 57.41
N PHE A 16 22.90 4.12 57.44
CA PHE A 16 23.68 3.75 56.25
C PHE A 16 22.99 2.67 55.39
N ALA A 17 22.00 1.98 55.88
CA ALA A 17 21.31 0.89 55.18
C ALA A 17 20.21 1.38 54.21
N LEU A 18 19.86 2.70 54.15
CA LEU A 18 18.74 3.24 53.35
C LEU A 18 19.18 3.94 52.04
N SER A 19 20.45 3.90 51.69
CA SER A 19 20.98 4.53 50.46
C SER A 19 21.34 3.49 49.41
N MET A 20 20.54 2.42 49.22
CA MET A 20 20.69 1.61 48.01
C MET A 20 20.15 2.42 46.82
N PRO A 21 20.95 2.72 45.82
CA PRO A 21 20.41 3.30 44.58
C PRO A 21 19.45 2.27 43.99
N VAL A 22 18.18 2.60 43.98
CA VAL A 22 17.20 1.87 43.16
C VAL A 22 17.60 2.13 41.72
N SER A 23 18.42 1.25 41.16
CA SER A 23 18.65 1.18 39.71
C SER A 23 17.31 0.83 39.11
N THR A 24 16.54 1.83 38.71
CA THR A 24 15.42 1.66 37.82
C THR A 24 16.01 1.11 36.53
N LEU A 25 15.89 -0.19 36.31
CA LEU A 25 16.03 -0.81 34.99
C LEU A 25 14.90 -0.21 34.14
N ALA A 26 15.17 0.99 33.55
CA ALA A 26 14.39 1.45 32.43
C ALA A 26 14.65 0.40 31.34
N ALA A 27 13.71 -0.50 31.12
CA ALA A 27 13.76 -1.41 29.98
C ALA A 27 13.92 -0.53 28.74
N ASP A 28 15.05 -0.66 28.05
CA ASP A 28 15.32 0.08 26.80
C ASP A 28 14.25 -0.31 25.78
N LEU A 29 13.28 0.57 25.58
CA LEU A 29 12.19 0.38 24.63
C LEU A 29 12.77 0.21 23.23
N LYS A 30 12.63 -0.96 22.62
CA LYS A 30 13.12 -1.25 21.28
C LYS A 30 12.10 -0.79 20.24
N VAL A 31 12.37 0.34 19.62
CA VAL A 31 11.49 0.95 18.60
C VAL A 31 12.01 0.62 17.21
N GLY A 32 11.09 0.23 16.30
CA GLY A 32 11.33 0.07 14.87
C GLY A 32 10.55 1.11 14.06
N TYR A 33 11.09 1.47 12.88
CA TYR A 33 10.43 2.32 11.90
C TYR A 33 10.38 1.62 10.54
N VAL A 34 9.24 1.71 9.84
CA VAL A 34 9.04 1.10 8.52
C VAL A 34 8.55 2.15 7.52
N GLN A 35 9.21 2.24 6.38
CA GLN A 35 8.80 3.09 5.26
C GLN A 35 7.85 2.30 4.35
N VAL A 36 6.55 2.38 4.62
CA VAL A 36 5.53 1.63 3.85
C VAL A 36 5.54 2.02 2.38
N ASP A 37 5.72 3.30 2.06
CA ASP A 37 5.78 3.77 0.67
C ASP A 37 6.94 3.12 -0.11
N LYS A 38 8.11 2.99 0.52
CA LYS A 38 9.24 2.25 -0.07
C LYS A 38 8.90 0.77 -0.28
N ILE A 39 8.23 0.14 0.68
CA ILE A 39 7.81 -1.26 0.53
C ILE A 39 6.81 -1.41 -0.61
N LEU A 40 5.82 -0.50 -0.73
CA LEU A 40 4.85 -0.51 -1.81
C LEU A 40 5.49 -0.34 -3.20
N GLN A 41 6.63 0.34 -3.29
CA GLN A 41 7.39 0.51 -4.54
C GLN A 41 8.27 -0.70 -4.85
N ASP A 42 8.98 -1.23 -3.86
CA ASP A 42 10.08 -2.19 -4.05
C ASP A 42 9.65 -3.65 -3.84
N ALA A 43 8.47 -3.90 -3.25
CA ALA A 43 8.01 -5.26 -3.00
C ALA A 43 7.73 -6.03 -4.31
N PRO A 44 8.20 -7.28 -4.44
CA PRO A 44 7.95 -8.11 -5.63
C PRO A 44 6.46 -8.27 -5.93
N GLN A 45 5.62 -8.28 -4.90
CA GLN A 45 4.17 -8.39 -4.98
C GLN A 45 3.53 -7.21 -5.74
N THR A 46 4.11 -6.02 -5.66
CA THR A 46 3.64 -4.85 -6.41
C THR A 46 3.75 -5.08 -7.92
N ALA A 47 4.90 -5.59 -8.36
CA ALA A 47 5.10 -5.92 -9.78
C ALA A 47 4.20 -7.10 -10.22
N GLU A 48 3.98 -8.09 -9.36
CA GLU A 48 3.08 -9.23 -9.62
C GLU A 48 1.63 -8.75 -9.76
N SER A 49 1.15 -7.89 -8.87
CA SER A 49 -0.20 -7.29 -8.93
C SER A 49 -0.37 -6.45 -10.19
N GLY A 50 0.63 -5.66 -10.59
CA GLY A 50 0.60 -4.91 -11.84
C GLY A 50 0.41 -5.81 -13.07
N LYS A 51 1.21 -6.88 -13.18
CA LYS A 51 1.09 -7.86 -14.27
C LYS A 51 -0.25 -8.62 -14.25
N LYS A 52 -0.81 -8.86 -13.08
CA LYS A 52 -2.11 -9.51 -12.92
C LYS A 52 -3.23 -8.62 -13.44
N LEU A 53 -3.24 -7.35 -13.04
CA LEU A 53 -4.20 -6.35 -13.53
C LEU A 53 -4.09 -6.17 -15.04
N GLU A 54 -2.88 -6.04 -15.58
CA GLU A 54 -2.67 -5.93 -17.02
C GLU A 54 -3.26 -7.11 -17.78
N ARG A 55 -2.98 -8.35 -17.34
CA ARG A 55 -3.54 -9.56 -17.98
C ARG A 55 -5.06 -9.63 -17.87
N GLU A 56 -5.63 -9.23 -16.74
CA GLU A 56 -7.07 -9.24 -16.49
C GLU A 56 -7.81 -8.24 -17.39
N PHE A 57 -7.26 -7.03 -17.56
CA PHE A 57 -7.95 -5.95 -18.25
C PHE A 57 -7.52 -5.72 -19.70
N SER A 58 -6.41 -6.30 -20.15
CA SER A 58 -5.92 -6.17 -21.54
C SER A 58 -6.95 -6.57 -22.59
N PRO A 59 -7.72 -7.67 -22.46
CA PRO A 59 -8.74 -8.02 -23.47
C PRO A 59 -9.83 -6.95 -23.62
N ARG A 60 -10.28 -6.36 -22.51
CA ARG A 60 -11.31 -5.31 -22.51
C ARG A 60 -10.77 -3.99 -23.05
N SER A 61 -9.51 -3.67 -22.77
CA SER A 61 -8.82 -2.53 -23.38
C SER A 61 -8.73 -2.65 -24.90
N GLN A 62 -8.33 -3.83 -25.40
CA GLN A 62 -8.28 -4.12 -26.83
C GLN A 62 -9.66 -4.09 -27.51
N GLU A 63 -10.71 -4.47 -26.80
CA GLU A 63 -12.08 -4.33 -27.29
C GLU A 63 -12.45 -2.87 -27.50
N LEU A 64 -12.15 -2.01 -26.52
CA LEU A 64 -12.38 -0.56 -26.62
C LEU A 64 -11.58 0.06 -27.76
N ASP A 65 -10.34 -0.37 -27.98
CA ASP A 65 -9.51 0.11 -29.11
C ASP A 65 -10.15 -0.26 -30.45
N ARG A 66 -10.70 -1.49 -30.59
CA ARG A 66 -11.42 -1.91 -31.80
C ARG A 66 -12.69 -1.09 -32.01
N MET A 67 -13.47 -0.86 -30.95
CA MET A 67 -14.68 -0.03 -31.02
C MET A 67 -14.34 1.41 -31.41
N SER A 68 -13.29 1.98 -30.85
CA SER A 68 -12.79 3.32 -31.20
C SER A 68 -12.42 3.41 -32.68
N LYS A 69 -11.71 2.39 -33.20
CA LYS A 69 -11.39 2.31 -34.64
C LYS A 69 -12.64 2.18 -35.48
N GLN A 70 -13.57 1.30 -35.13
CA GLN A 70 -14.84 1.12 -35.83
C GLN A 70 -15.65 2.41 -35.93
N ILE A 71 -15.74 3.18 -34.82
CA ILE A 71 -16.41 4.49 -34.82
C ILE A 71 -15.75 5.42 -35.87
N LYS A 72 -14.42 5.54 -35.81
CA LYS A 72 -13.67 6.40 -36.77
C LYS A 72 -13.85 5.99 -38.24
N ASP A 73 -13.83 4.68 -38.49
CA ASP A 73 -14.00 4.14 -39.85
C ASP A 73 -15.41 4.44 -40.38
N LEU A 74 -16.46 4.27 -39.56
CA LEU A 74 -17.84 4.59 -39.92
C LEU A 74 -18.09 6.08 -40.08
N GLU A 75 -17.51 6.93 -39.23
CA GLU A 75 -17.57 8.38 -39.37
C GLU A 75 -16.89 8.83 -40.68
N ALA A 76 -15.71 8.28 -41.03
CA ALA A 76 -15.02 8.59 -42.24
C ALA A 76 -15.82 8.20 -43.51
N VAL A 77 -16.57 7.09 -43.45
CA VAL A 77 -17.48 6.71 -44.53
C VAL A 77 -18.64 7.69 -44.66
N LEU A 78 -19.23 8.12 -43.54
CA LEU A 78 -20.31 9.12 -43.54
C LEU A 78 -19.83 10.47 -44.10
N ASP A 79 -18.64 10.91 -43.74
CA ASP A 79 -18.05 12.17 -44.21
C ASP A 79 -17.73 12.12 -45.71
N LYS A 80 -17.24 10.99 -46.21
CA LYS A 80 -16.76 10.84 -47.57
C LYS A 80 -17.88 10.54 -48.54
N ASP A 81 -18.76 9.63 -48.23
CA ASP A 81 -19.78 9.07 -49.08
C ASP A 81 -21.20 9.50 -48.70
N GLY A 82 -21.38 10.25 -47.63
CA GLY A 82 -22.69 10.63 -47.07
C GLY A 82 -23.60 11.40 -48.01
N LEU A 83 -23.05 12.06 -49.04
CA LEU A 83 -23.80 12.77 -50.09
C LEU A 83 -24.16 11.84 -51.27
N THR A 84 -23.56 10.68 -51.40
CA THR A 84 -23.73 9.76 -52.53
C THR A 84 -24.56 8.52 -52.18
N ILE A 85 -24.64 8.15 -50.91
CA ILE A 85 -25.48 7.04 -50.43
C ILE A 85 -26.95 7.46 -50.28
N SER A 86 -27.85 6.48 -50.25
CA SER A 86 -29.27 6.75 -50.02
C SER A 86 -29.51 7.36 -48.62
N GLU A 87 -30.58 8.20 -48.53
CA GLU A 87 -30.95 8.81 -47.25
C GLU A 87 -31.24 7.76 -46.16
N VAL A 88 -31.80 6.61 -46.55
CA VAL A 88 -32.08 5.48 -45.62
C VAL A 88 -30.80 4.86 -45.13
N ASP A 89 -29.81 4.63 -46.01
CA ASP A 89 -28.52 4.07 -45.63
C ASP A 89 -27.72 5.04 -44.73
N ARG A 90 -27.77 6.34 -45.08
CA ARG A 90 -27.13 7.38 -44.27
C ARG A 90 -27.66 7.39 -42.85
N ARG A 91 -29.00 7.43 -42.68
CA ARG A 91 -29.65 7.41 -41.36
C ARG A 91 -29.36 6.13 -40.59
N THR A 92 -29.24 5.00 -41.29
CA THR A 92 -28.90 3.72 -40.65
C THR A 92 -27.47 3.76 -40.10
N LYS A 93 -26.51 4.21 -40.91
CA LYS A 93 -25.11 4.37 -40.49
C LYS A 93 -24.94 5.37 -39.35
N GLU A 94 -25.64 6.51 -39.40
CA GLU A 94 -25.66 7.51 -38.32
C GLU A 94 -26.15 6.88 -36.99
N ARG A 95 -27.21 6.08 -37.01
CA ARG A 95 -27.71 5.37 -35.84
C ARG A 95 -26.70 4.33 -35.34
N ASP A 96 -26.08 3.59 -36.22
CA ASP A 96 -25.06 2.59 -35.85
C ASP A 96 -23.87 3.26 -35.17
N VAL A 97 -23.37 4.38 -35.69
CA VAL A 97 -22.32 5.16 -35.05
C VAL A 97 -22.75 5.61 -33.65
N GLN A 98 -23.97 6.13 -33.50
CA GLN A 98 -24.48 6.58 -32.19
C GLN A 98 -24.59 5.42 -31.20
N ASN A 99 -25.11 4.27 -31.62
CA ASN A 99 -25.23 3.08 -30.78
C ASN A 99 -23.84 2.58 -30.30
N ILE A 100 -22.86 2.50 -31.21
CA ILE A 100 -21.50 2.08 -30.86
C ILE A 100 -20.84 3.09 -29.93
N LYS A 101 -21.04 4.40 -30.12
CA LYS A 101 -20.51 5.44 -29.23
C LYS A 101 -21.07 5.33 -27.81
N ILE A 102 -22.38 5.11 -27.67
CA ILE A 102 -23.03 4.92 -26.38
C ILE A 102 -22.45 3.68 -25.66
N GLU A 103 -22.33 2.58 -26.40
CA GLU A 103 -21.78 1.34 -25.86
C GLU A 103 -20.30 1.50 -25.49
N PHE A 104 -19.49 2.15 -26.33
CA PHE A 104 -18.10 2.46 -26.05
C PHE A 104 -17.94 3.27 -24.74
N GLN A 105 -18.74 4.34 -24.59
CA GLN A 105 -18.70 5.15 -23.37
C GLN A 105 -19.10 4.37 -22.14
N ARG A 106 -20.12 3.50 -22.24
CA ARG A 106 -20.53 2.62 -21.13
C ARG A 106 -19.41 1.66 -20.74
N LYS A 107 -18.87 0.92 -21.72
CA LYS A 107 -17.77 -0.04 -21.50
C LYS A 107 -16.50 0.63 -20.96
N GLN A 108 -16.19 1.84 -21.46
CA GLN A 108 -15.04 2.60 -20.96
C GLN A 108 -15.19 3.00 -19.49
N ARG A 109 -16.40 3.40 -19.06
CA ARG A 109 -16.70 3.71 -17.68
C ARG A 109 -16.60 2.48 -16.80
N GLU A 110 -17.27 1.38 -17.19
CA GLU A 110 -17.22 0.09 -16.49
C GLU A 110 -15.77 -0.40 -16.32
N LEU A 111 -14.99 -0.37 -17.38
CA LEU A 111 -13.58 -0.77 -17.33
C LEU A 111 -12.78 0.07 -16.31
N ARG A 112 -13.00 1.39 -16.29
CA ARG A 112 -12.32 2.29 -15.34
C ARG A 112 -12.70 2.00 -13.89
N GLU A 113 -13.99 1.77 -13.65
CA GLU A 113 -14.53 1.44 -12.32
C GLU A 113 -13.97 0.11 -11.82
N ASP A 114 -13.97 -0.92 -12.67
CA ASP A 114 -13.44 -2.24 -12.33
C ASP A 114 -11.92 -2.22 -12.08
N ILE A 115 -11.15 -1.48 -12.89
CA ILE A 115 -9.71 -1.31 -12.66
C ILE A 115 -9.46 -0.62 -11.31
N ASN A 116 -10.22 0.42 -10.96
CA ASN A 116 -10.07 1.10 -9.68
C ASN A 116 -10.43 0.19 -8.51
N LEU A 117 -11.51 -0.57 -8.62
CA LEU A 117 -11.91 -1.55 -7.61
C LEU A 117 -10.81 -2.59 -7.41
N ARG A 118 -10.32 -3.21 -8.51
CA ARG A 118 -9.27 -4.23 -8.43
C ARG A 118 -7.95 -3.69 -7.90
N LYS A 119 -7.57 -2.45 -8.26
CA LYS A 119 -6.40 -1.79 -7.67
C LYS A 119 -6.52 -1.64 -6.16
N ASN A 120 -7.69 -1.22 -5.67
CA ASN A 120 -7.91 -1.06 -4.24
C ASN A 120 -7.88 -2.40 -3.50
N GLU A 121 -8.43 -3.47 -4.09
CA GLU A 121 -8.36 -4.83 -3.54
C GLU A 121 -6.91 -5.33 -3.46
N GLU A 122 -6.12 -5.17 -4.52
CA GLU A 122 -4.71 -5.57 -4.53
C GLU A 122 -3.87 -4.76 -3.53
N LEU A 123 -4.13 -3.44 -3.41
CA LEU A 123 -3.48 -2.59 -2.39
C LEU A 123 -3.85 -3.03 -0.96
N GLY A 124 -5.13 -3.33 -0.71
CA GLY A 124 -5.56 -3.85 0.59
C GLY A 124 -4.88 -5.17 0.94
N SER A 125 -4.85 -6.11 -0.02
CA SER A 125 -4.16 -7.40 0.14
C SER A 125 -2.65 -7.23 0.41
N LEU A 126 -2.00 -6.29 -0.27
CA LEU A 126 -0.59 -6.00 -0.04
C LEU A 126 -0.36 -5.37 1.33
N GLN A 127 -1.23 -4.44 1.76
CA GLN A 127 -1.16 -3.84 3.10
C GLN A 127 -1.27 -4.90 4.20
N ASP A 128 -2.17 -5.87 4.05
CA ASP A 128 -2.32 -6.99 5.00
C ASP A 128 -1.03 -7.85 5.07
N ARG A 129 -0.40 -8.10 3.92
CA ARG A 129 0.88 -8.83 3.86
C ARG A 129 2.00 -8.04 4.54
N ILE A 130 2.06 -6.72 4.32
CA ILE A 130 3.03 -5.84 4.98
C ILE A 130 2.83 -5.89 6.49
N ASN A 131 1.60 -5.74 6.99
CA ASN A 131 1.29 -5.78 8.41
C ASN A 131 1.71 -7.11 9.04
N LYS A 132 1.44 -8.24 8.39
CA LYS A 132 1.88 -9.57 8.85
C LYS A 132 3.41 -9.70 8.86
N ALA A 133 4.09 -9.17 7.85
CA ALA A 133 5.55 -9.19 7.79
C ALA A 133 6.17 -8.31 8.87
N VAL A 134 5.61 -7.11 9.12
CA VAL A 134 6.03 -6.23 10.22
C VAL A 134 5.84 -6.93 11.55
N GLN A 135 4.69 -7.54 11.81
CA GLN A 135 4.43 -8.29 13.04
C GLN A 135 5.45 -9.42 13.23
N SER A 136 5.67 -10.24 12.20
CA SER A 136 6.64 -11.35 12.26
C SER A 136 8.06 -10.90 12.56
N VAL A 137 8.51 -9.78 11.95
CA VAL A 137 9.83 -9.20 12.24
C VAL A 137 9.88 -8.66 13.66
N SER A 138 8.80 -8.01 14.10
CA SER A 138 8.72 -7.41 15.45
C SER A 138 8.81 -8.46 16.54
N GLU A 139 8.04 -9.54 16.41
CA GLU A 139 8.04 -10.67 17.35
C GLU A 139 9.39 -11.40 17.37
N ALA A 140 9.94 -11.68 16.19
CA ALA A 140 11.20 -12.43 16.07
C ALA A 140 12.41 -11.66 16.63
N GLU A 141 12.39 -10.34 16.54
CA GLU A 141 13.51 -9.49 16.98
C GLU A 141 13.24 -8.76 18.30
N GLY A 142 12.07 -8.92 18.90
CA GLY A 142 11.72 -8.31 20.18
C GLY A 142 11.60 -6.79 20.10
N TYR A 143 10.88 -6.27 19.11
CA TYR A 143 10.49 -4.86 19.06
C TYR A 143 9.26 -4.63 19.95
N ASP A 144 9.31 -3.62 20.80
CA ASP A 144 8.20 -3.21 21.65
C ASP A 144 7.19 -2.33 20.93
N LEU A 145 7.68 -1.55 19.93
CA LEU A 145 6.88 -0.65 19.12
C LEU A 145 7.44 -0.58 17.69
N VAL A 146 6.57 -0.68 16.71
CA VAL A 146 6.91 -0.37 15.30
C VAL A 146 5.97 0.70 14.77
N VAL A 147 6.52 1.76 14.19
CA VAL A 147 5.78 2.92 13.66
C VAL A 147 6.04 3.04 12.17
N TYR A 148 5.00 3.36 11.38
CA TYR A 148 5.13 3.51 9.93
C TYR A 148 4.35 4.69 9.32
N SER A 149 3.64 5.47 10.13
CA SER A 149 2.97 6.70 9.66
C SER A 149 3.10 7.82 10.68
N GLY A 150 2.99 9.07 10.23
CA GLY A 150 3.05 10.25 11.12
C GLY A 150 4.44 10.53 11.70
N VAL A 151 5.51 9.96 11.14
CA VAL A 151 6.89 10.13 11.59
C VAL A 151 7.59 11.15 10.72
N ALA A 152 7.99 12.28 11.31
CA ALA A 152 8.72 13.33 10.58
C ALA A 152 10.21 12.96 10.34
N TYR A 153 10.82 12.19 11.23
CA TYR A 153 12.20 11.74 11.13
C TYR A 153 12.41 10.42 11.85
N ALA A 154 13.12 9.52 11.20
CA ALA A 154 13.63 8.28 11.81
C ALA A 154 15.09 8.08 11.39
N SER A 155 15.96 7.74 12.35
CA SER A 155 17.35 7.41 12.06
C SER A 155 17.45 6.03 11.38
N LYS A 156 18.51 5.82 10.59
CA LYS A 156 18.81 4.51 9.99
C LYS A 156 18.94 3.38 11.01
N LYS A 157 19.26 3.71 12.26
CA LYS A 157 19.43 2.73 13.35
C LYS A 157 18.13 1.98 13.68
N ILE A 158 16.98 2.67 13.59
CA ILE A 158 15.67 2.12 13.92
C ILE A 158 14.89 1.70 12.67
N ASP A 159 15.39 1.98 11.46
CA ASP A 159 14.74 1.61 10.19
C ASP A 159 14.87 0.11 9.93
N ILE A 160 13.73 -0.58 9.93
CA ILE A 160 13.64 -2.02 9.68
C ILE A 160 13.00 -2.36 8.33
N THR A 161 12.84 -1.37 7.45
CA THR A 161 12.17 -1.50 6.15
C THR A 161 12.77 -2.62 5.30
N ASP A 162 14.10 -2.69 5.22
CA ASP A 162 14.79 -3.71 4.41
C ASP A 162 14.60 -5.14 4.97
N LYS A 163 14.41 -5.29 6.28
CA LYS A 163 14.08 -6.58 6.90
C LYS A 163 12.69 -7.05 6.53
N VAL A 164 11.73 -6.14 6.54
CA VAL A 164 10.34 -6.39 6.10
C VAL A 164 10.32 -6.74 4.61
N LEU A 165 11.00 -5.96 3.76
CA LEU A 165 11.14 -6.25 2.33
C LEU A 165 11.74 -7.64 2.07
N LYS A 166 12.80 -7.99 2.81
CA LYS A 166 13.44 -9.32 2.70
C LYS A 166 12.49 -10.45 3.07
N LEU A 167 11.62 -10.25 4.06
CA LEU A 167 10.62 -11.24 4.45
C LEU A 167 9.53 -11.37 3.39
N LEU A 168 9.04 -10.25 2.84
CA LEU A 168 8.07 -10.25 1.74
C LEU A 168 8.60 -10.89 0.45
N GLY A 169 9.89 -10.79 0.16
CA GLY A 169 10.54 -11.42 -1.00
C GLY A 169 10.83 -12.91 -0.84
N LYS A 170 10.69 -13.48 0.36
CA LYS A 170 10.81 -14.94 0.57
C LYS A 170 9.48 -15.59 0.17
N LYS A 171 9.54 -16.46 -0.87
CA LYS A 171 8.43 -17.35 -1.25
C LYS A 171 8.29 -18.49 -0.26
#